data_6a8e120294848ccbb7711f1ff3f0d5cb
#
_entry.id   6a8e120294848ccbb7711f1ff3f0d5cb
#
_cell.length_a   1.000
_cell.length_b   1.000
_cell.length_c   1.000
_cell.angle_alpha   90.00
_cell.angle_beta   90.00
_cell.angle_gamma   90.00
#
_symmetry.space_group_name_H-M   'P 1'
#
loop_
_entity.id
_entity.type
_entity.pdbx_description
1 polymer ?
#
loop_
_entity_poly.entity_id
_entity_poly.type
_entity_poly.pdbx_seq_one_letter_code
_entity_poly.pdbx_strand_id
1 'polypeptide(L)'
;MKTIYKYICVICVICGLSSCSMDLLDIEQPGVTPSNAYATANDAQVNEYIAAIYAMTLGNSFESVLSGGHASYRSVLYEMTRMSNESASGYAYNEGADANTYSYIWSYYYKLCYWCSMIVEQLPDNQVANASLKNQVVAEARAMRAIAMMNLVQLYGNPPLADHILTGEEGNTPAAESWAFIENELKDAAESLPSKGSVNGQTEIGGRITREAAYAYLGKAQLWQKKYAEAAQTLYNHVIATGKYALVADFNTLNTSANDFSSENIWEYDFSDEAAVAKSQDGCFDLACFSPDLGYYSTTYGSLLMTFGMGAYPSKEFADFMATHDMTATGASSRYAGTLGDYPTALMSVVAYFTTFPYSISNCQGYYRVKGLTVTGDLVGEFPYFYSKRNVPYMRYAEVLLNYAEAVAMGGTDGANLSGLQALNLVRIRAGLAEAPSLDMDNKEYGIKAERRAELYGEGVRFIDLVRWGDAATELADCGKQAYTCNISQGEKVTIPGVGEIATYNADVVSSTTGGHGFKSGKNELFPIPASDKNTNPNLTQNPGW
;
A
#
# COMPACT_ATOMS: atom_id res chain seq x y z
N MET A 1 -44.35 -41.51 -52.23
CA MET A 1 -43.81 -40.24 -51.68
C MET A 1 -44.59 -39.66 -50.50
N LYS A 2 -45.93 -39.60 -50.54
CA LYS A 2 -46.74 -39.02 -49.41
C LYS A 2 -46.64 -39.79 -48.08
N THR A 3 -46.35 -41.09 -48.12
CA THR A 3 -46.27 -41.92 -46.89
C THR A 3 -44.93 -41.79 -46.18
N ILE A 4 -43.84 -41.58 -46.91
CA ILE A 4 -42.49 -41.40 -46.37
C ILE A 4 -42.37 -40.04 -45.61
N TYR A 5 -43.04 -38.99 -46.10
CA TYR A 5 -43.05 -37.69 -45.41
C TYR A 5 -43.77 -37.73 -44.04
N LYS A 6 -44.81 -38.56 -43.90
CA LYS A 6 -45.50 -38.74 -42.61
C LYS A 6 -44.62 -39.38 -41.54
N TYR A 7 -43.75 -40.33 -41.91
CA TYR A 7 -42.83 -40.99 -40.97
C TYR A 7 -41.64 -40.12 -40.63
N ILE A 8 -41.14 -39.31 -41.57
CA ILE A 8 -40.08 -38.32 -41.30
C ILE A 8 -40.56 -37.23 -40.37
N CYS A 9 -41.78 -36.70 -40.50
CA CYS A 9 -42.32 -35.73 -39.59
C CYS A 9 -42.59 -36.30 -38.18
N VAL A 10 -42.99 -37.55 -38.04
CA VAL A 10 -43.17 -38.21 -36.74
C VAL A 10 -41.83 -38.49 -36.06
N ILE A 11 -40.80 -38.88 -36.79
CA ILE A 11 -39.44 -39.08 -36.25
C ILE A 11 -38.83 -37.74 -35.82
N CYS A 12 -39.03 -36.66 -36.57
CA CYS A 12 -38.55 -35.32 -36.17
C CYS A 12 -39.27 -34.78 -34.91
N VAL A 13 -40.54 -35.10 -34.72
CA VAL A 13 -41.30 -34.70 -33.52
C VAL A 13 -40.92 -35.54 -32.30
N ILE A 14 -40.59 -36.84 -32.48
CA ILE A 14 -40.13 -37.72 -31.39
C ILE A 14 -38.68 -37.38 -30.99
N CYS A 15 -37.81 -37.04 -31.96
CA CYS A 15 -36.46 -36.54 -31.64
C CYS A 15 -36.46 -35.13 -31.04
N GLY A 16 -37.50 -34.32 -31.29
CA GLY A 16 -37.64 -32.96 -30.71
C GLY A 16 -38.17 -32.94 -29.27
N LEU A 17 -38.69 -34.07 -28.76
CA LEU A 17 -39.22 -34.15 -27.40
C LEU A 17 -38.29 -34.88 -26.40
N SER A 18 -37.15 -35.42 -26.86
CA SER A 18 -36.16 -36.06 -26.00
C SER A 18 -34.89 -35.21 -25.78
N SER A 19 -34.88 -33.96 -26.21
CA SER A 19 -33.74 -33.06 -26.06
C SER A 19 -34.16 -31.87 -25.23
N CYS A 20 -34.14 -32.02 -23.95
CA CYS A 20 -33.86 -31.01 -22.95
C CYS A 20 -33.95 -31.66 -21.58
N SER A 21 -32.97 -32.53 -21.24
CA SER A 21 -32.52 -32.54 -19.88
C SER A 21 -31.85 -31.18 -19.66
N MET A 22 -32.33 -30.39 -18.71
CA MET A 22 -31.70 -29.09 -18.35
C MET A 22 -30.22 -29.24 -17.96
N ASP A 23 -29.79 -30.47 -17.66
CA ASP A 23 -28.39 -30.83 -17.35
C ASP A 23 -27.41 -30.59 -18.50
N LEU A 24 -27.86 -30.49 -19.77
CA LEU A 24 -26.97 -30.18 -20.91
C LEU A 24 -26.71 -28.68 -21.11
N LEU A 25 -27.45 -27.82 -20.39
CA LEU A 25 -27.24 -26.37 -20.38
C LEU A 25 -26.48 -25.90 -19.14
N ASP A 26 -26.25 -26.78 -18.19
CA ASP A 26 -25.48 -26.56 -16.98
C ASP A 26 -24.01 -26.94 -17.21
N ILE A 27 -23.44 -26.45 -18.32
CA ILE A 27 -21.99 -26.53 -18.54
C ILE A 27 -21.36 -25.45 -17.65
N GLU A 28 -20.74 -25.90 -16.56
CA GLU A 28 -19.89 -25.03 -15.76
C GLU A 28 -18.88 -24.34 -16.69
N GLN A 29 -18.94 -23.02 -16.77
CA GLN A 29 -17.97 -22.29 -17.57
C GLN A 29 -16.58 -22.52 -16.98
N PRO A 30 -15.58 -22.97 -17.74
CA PRO A 30 -14.23 -23.12 -17.24
C PRO A 30 -13.73 -21.79 -16.69
N GLY A 31 -13.32 -21.77 -15.41
CA GLY A 31 -12.84 -20.57 -14.72
C GLY A 31 -13.90 -19.75 -13.97
N VAL A 32 -15.17 -20.19 -13.96
CA VAL A 32 -16.19 -19.64 -13.05
C VAL A 32 -16.31 -20.57 -11.84
N THR A 33 -16.12 -20.00 -10.65
CA THR A 33 -16.36 -20.74 -9.40
C THR A 33 -17.84 -21.08 -9.30
N PRO A 34 -18.23 -22.38 -9.19
CA PRO A 34 -19.65 -22.75 -9.03
C PRO A 34 -20.28 -22.02 -7.85
N SER A 35 -21.54 -21.67 -7.94
CA SER A 35 -22.25 -20.95 -6.87
C SER A 35 -22.27 -21.68 -5.52
N ASN A 36 -21.99 -22.99 -5.50
CA ASN A 36 -21.91 -23.82 -4.30
C ASN A 36 -20.47 -24.23 -3.92
N ALA A 37 -19.46 -23.73 -4.61
CA ALA A 37 -18.07 -24.14 -4.38
C ALA A 37 -17.62 -23.93 -2.93
N TYR A 38 -17.98 -22.82 -2.33
CA TYR A 38 -17.65 -22.52 -0.93
C TYR A 38 -18.35 -23.49 0.05
N ALA A 39 -19.59 -23.88 -0.23
CA ALA A 39 -20.36 -24.78 0.64
C ALA A 39 -19.82 -26.21 0.65
N THR A 40 -19.12 -26.66 -0.37
CA THR A 40 -18.61 -28.03 -0.54
C THR A 40 -17.08 -28.12 -0.47
N ALA A 41 -16.37 -27.02 -0.33
CA ALA A 41 -14.91 -26.95 -0.29
C ALA A 41 -14.32 -27.73 0.89
N ASN A 42 -13.27 -28.50 0.63
CA ASN A 42 -12.45 -29.13 1.69
C ASN A 42 -11.40 -28.14 2.22
N ASP A 43 -10.63 -28.54 3.23
CA ASP A 43 -9.63 -27.70 3.88
C ASP A 43 -8.58 -27.13 2.91
N ALA A 44 -8.15 -27.91 1.92
CA ALA A 44 -7.18 -27.44 0.92
C ALA A 44 -7.79 -26.34 0.05
N GLN A 45 -9.01 -26.55 -0.45
CA GLN A 45 -9.73 -25.56 -1.25
C GLN A 45 -10.06 -24.28 -0.46
N VAL A 46 -10.41 -24.41 0.83
CA VAL A 46 -10.63 -23.23 1.70
C VAL A 46 -9.36 -22.42 1.84
N ASN A 47 -8.19 -23.05 1.99
CA ASN A 47 -6.91 -22.36 2.00
C ASN A 47 -6.57 -21.74 0.63
N GLU A 48 -6.90 -22.39 -0.48
CA GLU A 48 -6.72 -21.83 -1.83
C GLU A 48 -7.58 -20.57 -2.04
N TYR A 49 -8.82 -20.53 -1.55
CA TYR A 49 -9.69 -19.36 -1.69
C TYR A 49 -9.12 -18.13 -0.97
N ILE A 50 -8.67 -18.29 0.27
CA ILE A 50 -8.08 -17.16 0.98
C ILE A 50 -6.73 -16.77 0.40
N ALA A 51 -5.90 -17.72 -0.01
CA ALA A 51 -4.63 -17.46 -0.69
C ALA A 51 -4.82 -16.67 -1.99
N ALA A 52 -5.88 -16.96 -2.76
CA ALA A 52 -6.22 -16.21 -3.96
C ALA A 52 -6.56 -14.73 -3.65
N ILE A 53 -7.20 -14.46 -2.50
CA ILE A 53 -7.47 -13.07 -2.07
C ILE A 53 -6.15 -12.35 -1.73
N TYR A 54 -5.27 -12.99 -0.98
CA TYR A 54 -3.94 -12.41 -0.72
C TYR A 54 -3.16 -12.17 -2.01
N ALA A 55 -3.13 -13.15 -2.93
CA ALA A 55 -2.47 -13.00 -4.23
C ALA A 55 -3.05 -11.86 -5.09
N MET A 56 -4.38 -11.68 -5.06
CA MET A 56 -5.05 -10.60 -5.81
C MET A 56 -4.58 -9.21 -5.35
N THR A 57 -4.25 -9.05 -4.07
CA THR A 57 -3.79 -7.77 -3.53
C THR A 57 -2.37 -7.42 -3.98
N LEU A 58 -1.59 -8.40 -4.41
CA LEU A 58 -0.23 -8.21 -4.94
C LEU A 58 -0.24 -7.61 -6.36
N GLY A 59 -1.32 -7.80 -7.09
CA GLY A 59 -1.49 -7.26 -8.44
C GLY A 59 -0.84 -8.09 -9.54
N ASN A 60 -1.26 -7.84 -10.77
CA ASN A 60 -0.65 -8.40 -11.96
C ASN A 60 0.46 -7.46 -12.47
N SER A 61 1.34 -7.98 -13.30
CA SER A 61 2.54 -7.35 -13.83
C SER A 61 2.43 -5.86 -14.19
N PHE A 62 3.57 -5.16 -14.21
CA PHE A 62 3.75 -3.78 -14.69
C PHE A 62 3.06 -3.52 -16.05
N GLU A 63 3.08 -4.50 -16.97
CA GLU A 63 2.36 -4.42 -18.22
C GLU A 63 0.85 -4.27 -18.04
N SER A 64 0.27 -4.86 -17.00
CA SER A 64 -1.15 -4.73 -16.73
C SER A 64 -1.52 -3.37 -16.14
N VAL A 65 -0.64 -2.74 -15.38
CA VAL A 65 -0.83 -1.36 -14.89
C VAL A 65 -0.76 -0.36 -16.04
N LEU A 66 0.21 -0.51 -16.94
CA LEU A 66 0.34 0.35 -18.13
C LEU A 66 -0.79 0.15 -19.15
N SER A 67 -1.34 -1.06 -19.24
CA SER A 67 -2.44 -1.39 -20.17
C SER A 67 -3.85 -1.21 -19.59
N GLY A 68 -3.97 -0.57 -18.42
CA GLY A 68 -5.26 -0.40 -17.73
C GLY A 68 -5.68 -1.63 -16.91
N GLY A 69 -4.73 -2.49 -16.54
CA GLY A 69 -4.95 -3.64 -15.66
C GLY A 69 -5.18 -3.25 -14.20
N HIS A 70 -5.41 -4.24 -13.36
CA HIS A 70 -5.81 -4.03 -11.98
C HIS A 70 -4.70 -3.39 -11.15
N ALA A 71 -5.06 -2.38 -10.35
CA ALA A 71 -4.18 -1.77 -9.38
C ALA A 71 -3.70 -2.81 -8.35
N SER A 72 -2.46 -2.66 -7.92
CA SER A 72 -1.88 -3.39 -6.80
C SER A 72 -1.80 -2.48 -5.58
N TYR A 73 -1.58 -3.06 -4.41
CA TYR A 73 -1.31 -2.28 -3.21
C TYR A 73 -0.12 -1.31 -3.39
N ARG A 74 0.95 -1.74 -4.06
CA ARG A 74 2.10 -0.88 -4.35
C ARG A 74 1.74 0.32 -5.22
N SER A 75 0.89 0.13 -6.23
CA SER A 75 0.42 1.26 -7.06
C SER A 75 -0.43 2.24 -6.27
N VAL A 76 -1.23 1.76 -5.31
CA VAL A 76 -1.97 2.63 -4.38
C VAL A 76 -1.00 3.42 -3.51
N LEU A 77 0.01 2.79 -2.90
CA LEU A 77 1.04 3.49 -2.11
C LEU A 77 1.77 4.56 -2.91
N TYR A 78 2.12 4.25 -4.16
CA TYR A 78 2.75 5.20 -5.08
C TYR A 78 1.87 6.42 -5.32
N GLU A 79 0.61 6.24 -5.67
CA GLU A 79 -0.31 7.34 -5.92
C GLU A 79 -0.56 8.18 -4.65
N MET A 80 -0.71 7.53 -3.50
CA MET A 80 -0.87 8.22 -2.22
C MET A 80 0.37 9.05 -1.86
N THR A 81 1.58 8.58 -2.18
CA THR A 81 2.82 9.34 -1.98
C THR A 81 2.88 10.53 -2.94
N ARG A 82 2.47 10.36 -4.21
CA ARG A 82 2.40 11.46 -5.20
C ARG A 82 1.43 12.57 -4.80
N MET A 83 0.35 12.23 -4.10
CA MET A 83 -0.66 13.19 -3.63
C MET A 83 -0.20 14.03 -2.45
N SER A 84 0.99 13.78 -1.90
CA SER A 84 1.55 14.53 -0.79
C SER A 84 2.66 15.49 -1.24
N ASN A 85 3.10 16.36 -0.33
CA ASN A 85 4.24 17.24 -0.54
C ASN A 85 5.61 16.53 -0.37
N GLU A 86 5.59 15.22 -0.25
CA GLU A 86 6.81 14.40 -0.16
C GLU A 86 7.40 14.07 -1.53
N SER A 87 6.60 14.18 -2.61
CA SER A 87 7.02 13.82 -3.97
C SER A 87 7.31 15.03 -4.85
N ALA A 88 8.44 15.00 -5.55
CA ALA A 88 8.82 15.99 -6.55
C ALA A 88 7.89 16.00 -7.78
N SER A 89 7.22 14.88 -8.06
CA SER A 89 6.23 14.74 -9.13
C SER A 89 4.83 15.16 -8.71
N GLY A 90 4.69 15.90 -7.62
CA GLY A 90 3.47 16.26 -6.94
C GLY A 90 2.20 16.26 -7.77
N TYR A 91 1.12 15.75 -7.21
CA TYR A 91 -0.17 15.67 -7.87
C TYR A 91 -0.73 17.07 -8.15
N ALA A 92 -1.12 17.32 -9.38
CA ALA A 92 -1.51 18.68 -9.81
C ALA A 92 -2.90 19.14 -9.33
N TYR A 93 -3.70 18.26 -8.76
CA TYR A 93 -5.08 18.47 -8.28
C TYR A 93 -6.03 19.09 -9.32
N ASN A 94 -5.69 19.00 -10.62
CA ASN A 94 -6.47 19.54 -11.72
C ASN A 94 -7.19 18.46 -12.56
N GLU A 95 -7.06 17.20 -12.18
CA GLU A 95 -7.72 16.08 -12.86
C GLU A 95 -9.23 16.08 -12.62
N GLY A 96 -9.96 15.56 -13.61
CA GLY A 96 -11.41 15.34 -13.50
C GLY A 96 -11.75 14.01 -12.83
N ALA A 97 -13.04 13.79 -12.59
CA ALA A 97 -13.56 12.55 -12.00
C ALA A 97 -13.38 11.30 -12.90
N ASP A 98 -12.96 11.50 -14.13
CA ASP A 98 -12.62 10.46 -15.12
C ASP A 98 -11.15 10.02 -15.06
N ALA A 99 -10.33 10.64 -14.22
CA ALA A 99 -8.92 10.27 -14.10
C ALA A 99 -8.74 8.84 -13.59
N ASN A 100 -7.83 8.12 -14.24
CA ASN A 100 -7.55 6.71 -13.94
C ASN A 100 -7.13 6.47 -12.49
N THR A 101 -6.40 7.40 -11.88
CA THR A 101 -5.95 7.30 -10.49
C THR A 101 -7.11 7.00 -9.54
N TYR A 102 -8.21 7.74 -9.64
CA TYR A 102 -9.36 7.55 -8.76
C TYR A 102 -10.09 6.23 -9.01
N SER A 103 -10.28 5.88 -10.29
CA SER A 103 -10.96 4.63 -10.66
C SER A 103 -10.14 3.39 -10.30
N TYR A 104 -8.80 3.45 -10.37
CA TYR A 104 -7.94 2.32 -9.97
C TYR A 104 -8.03 2.02 -8.48
N ILE A 105 -7.93 3.05 -7.63
CA ILE A 105 -8.00 2.89 -6.18
C ILE A 105 -9.39 2.40 -5.76
N TRP A 106 -10.45 2.97 -6.33
CA TRP A 106 -11.82 2.53 -6.14
C TRP A 106 -12.02 1.06 -6.49
N SER A 107 -11.66 0.69 -7.72
CA SER A 107 -11.81 -0.68 -8.23
C SER A 107 -10.99 -1.69 -7.45
N TYR A 108 -9.78 -1.32 -7.01
CA TYR A 108 -8.92 -2.18 -6.20
C TYR A 108 -9.60 -2.57 -4.89
N TYR A 109 -10.08 -1.58 -4.12
CA TYR A 109 -10.69 -1.86 -2.83
C TYR A 109 -12.05 -2.53 -2.94
N TYR A 110 -12.89 -2.16 -3.92
CA TYR A 110 -14.16 -2.85 -4.12
C TYR A 110 -14.00 -4.29 -4.60
N LYS A 111 -13.01 -4.56 -5.44
CA LYS A 111 -12.67 -5.93 -5.82
C LYS A 111 -12.25 -6.76 -4.60
N LEU A 112 -11.45 -6.18 -3.71
CA LEU A 112 -11.07 -6.83 -2.45
C LEU A 112 -12.31 -7.08 -1.57
N CYS A 113 -13.17 -6.09 -1.41
CA CYS A 113 -14.45 -6.25 -0.69
C CYS A 113 -15.30 -7.38 -1.27
N TYR A 114 -15.45 -7.44 -2.59
CA TYR A 114 -16.24 -8.46 -3.27
C TYR A 114 -15.76 -9.88 -2.94
N TRP A 115 -14.46 -10.15 -3.12
CA TRP A 115 -13.93 -11.49 -2.84
C TRP A 115 -13.97 -11.86 -1.36
N CYS A 116 -13.76 -10.88 -0.48
CA CYS A 116 -13.93 -11.09 0.96
C CYS A 116 -15.39 -11.38 1.31
N SER A 117 -16.37 -10.66 0.73
CA SER A 117 -17.80 -10.89 0.95
C SER A 117 -18.23 -12.28 0.48
N MET A 118 -17.68 -12.78 -0.63
CA MET A 118 -17.93 -14.15 -1.09
C MET A 118 -17.56 -15.19 -0.01
N ILE A 119 -16.41 -15.03 0.64
CA ILE A 119 -16.02 -15.91 1.74
C ILE A 119 -16.93 -15.73 2.96
N VAL A 120 -17.17 -14.49 3.36
CA VAL A 120 -17.92 -14.18 4.59
C VAL A 120 -19.37 -14.67 4.51
N GLU A 121 -20.00 -14.60 3.34
CA GLU A 121 -21.40 -15.01 3.16
C GLU A 121 -21.57 -16.51 2.89
N GLN A 122 -20.66 -17.12 2.13
CA GLN A 122 -20.88 -18.48 1.62
C GLN A 122 -20.12 -19.57 2.38
N LEU A 123 -18.92 -19.25 2.91
CA LEU A 123 -18.13 -20.26 3.62
C LEU A 123 -18.72 -20.70 4.98
N PRO A 124 -19.45 -19.88 5.76
CA PRO A 124 -20.06 -20.33 7.01
C PRO A 124 -20.98 -21.56 6.88
N ASP A 125 -21.67 -21.71 5.74
CA ASP A 125 -22.56 -22.83 5.47
C ASP A 125 -21.84 -24.14 5.11
N ASN A 126 -20.53 -24.09 4.91
CA ASN A 126 -19.71 -25.25 4.61
C ASN A 126 -19.70 -26.27 5.76
N GLN A 127 -20.09 -27.53 5.46
CA GLN A 127 -20.13 -28.63 6.40
C GLN A 127 -18.97 -29.64 6.23
N VAL A 128 -18.08 -29.42 5.25
CA VAL A 128 -16.99 -30.32 4.87
C VAL A 128 -15.69 -29.93 5.53
N ALA A 129 -15.35 -28.63 5.49
CA ALA A 129 -14.11 -28.12 6.02
C ALA A 129 -14.08 -28.09 7.55
N ASN A 130 -12.86 -28.16 8.10
CA ASN A 130 -12.62 -28.04 9.53
C ASN A 130 -13.14 -26.72 10.09
N ALA A 131 -13.92 -26.75 11.16
CA ALA A 131 -14.54 -25.56 11.73
C ALA A 131 -13.55 -24.49 12.18
N SER A 132 -12.39 -24.87 12.73
CA SER A 132 -11.36 -23.91 13.16
C SER A 132 -10.75 -23.19 11.97
N LEU A 133 -10.40 -23.91 10.90
CA LEU A 133 -9.89 -23.34 9.66
C LEU A 133 -10.93 -22.40 9.03
N LYS A 134 -12.16 -22.85 8.95
CA LYS A 134 -13.28 -22.06 8.40
C LYS A 134 -13.46 -20.74 9.14
N ASN A 135 -13.51 -20.77 10.48
CA ASN A 135 -13.66 -19.59 11.31
C ASN A 135 -12.47 -18.62 11.14
N GLN A 136 -11.25 -19.15 11.06
CA GLN A 136 -10.07 -18.33 10.79
C GLN A 136 -10.14 -17.63 9.43
N VAL A 137 -10.48 -18.36 8.36
CA VAL A 137 -10.54 -17.83 6.99
C VAL A 137 -11.65 -16.79 6.85
N VAL A 138 -12.80 -17.01 7.49
CA VAL A 138 -13.88 -16.00 7.55
C VAL A 138 -13.40 -14.75 8.30
N ALA A 139 -12.66 -14.91 9.40
CA ALA A 139 -12.12 -13.77 10.15
C ALA A 139 -11.07 -12.99 9.35
N GLU A 140 -10.20 -13.67 8.60
CA GLU A 140 -9.26 -13.01 7.70
C GLU A 140 -9.98 -12.19 6.62
N ALA A 141 -10.99 -12.77 5.98
CA ALA A 141 -11.80 -12.08 4.98
C ALA A 141 -12.53 -10.87 5.57
N ARG A 142 -13.10 -10.98 6.77
CA ARG A 142 -13.73 -9.86 7.48
C ARG A 142 -12.73 -8.73 7.73
N ALA A 143 -11.55 -9.03 8.28
CA ALA A 143 -10.53 -8.04 8.56
C ALA A 143 -10.06 -7.33 7.28
N MET A 144 -9.80 -8.07 6.20
CA MET A 144 -9.37 -7.51 4.92
C MET A 144 -10.46 -6.63 4.29
N ARG A 145 -11.74 -7.05 4.37
CA ARG A 145 -12.89 -6.26 3.91
C ARG A 145 -13.02 -4.96 4.70
N ALA A 146 -12.91 -5.02 6.01
CA ALA A 146 -12.96 -3.85 6.87
C ALA A 146 -11.82 -2.86 6.57
N ILE A 147 -10.60 -3.34 6.33
CA ILE A 147 -9.45 -2.50 5.94
C ILE A 147 -9.67 -1.87 4.55
N ALA A 148 -10.22 -2.61 3.60
CA ALA A 148 -10.58 -2.06 2.29
C ALA A 148 -11.64 -0.96 2.41
N MET A 149 -12.73 -1.22 3.17
CA MET A 149 -13.76 -0.22 3.46
C MET A 149 -13.22 1.01 4.18
N MET A 150 -12.28 0.83 5.12
CA MET A 150 -11.63 1.96 5.80
C MET A 150 -10.96 2.90 4.80
N ASN A 151 -10.18 2.35 3.85
CA ASN A 151 -9.54 3.15 2.81
C ASN A 151 -10.57 3.82 1.88
N LEU A 152 -11.64 3.12 1.51
CA LEU A 152 -12.72 3.69 0.70
C LEU A 152 -13.39 4.87 1.41
N VAL A 153 -13.72 4.74 2.70
CA VAL A 153 -14.35 5.83 3.47
C VAL A 153 -13.38 7.00 3.66
N GLN A 154 -12.11 6.73 3.94
CA GLN A 154 -11.10 7.79 4.09
C GLN A 154 -10.92 8.60 2.82
N LEU A 155 -10.96 7.95 1.65
CA LEU A 155 -10.68 8.60 0.37
C LEU A 155 -11.94 9.12 -0.33
N TYR A 156 -13.07 8.43 -0.22
CA TYR A 156 -14.30 8.77 -0.97
C TYR A 156 -15.46 9.24 -0.08
N GLY A 157 -15.28 9.31 1.22
CA GLY A 157 -16.24 9.84 2.18
C GLY A 157 -17.44 8.92 2.43
N ASN A 158 -18.40 8.90 1.53
CA ASN A 158 -19.63 8.12 1.65
C ASN A 158 -19.76 7.08 0.51
N PRO A 159 -18.83 6.13 0.36
CA PRO A 159 -18.93 5.10 -0.66
C PRO A 159 -20.04 4.10 -0.32
N PRO A 160 -20.59 3.33 -1.27
CA PRO A 160 -21.45 2.18 -0.98
C PRO A 160 -20.80 1.24 0.03
N LEU A 161 -21.54 0.82 1.04
CA LEU A 161 -21.06 -0.09 2.06
C LEU A 161 -21.05 -1.54 1.57
N ALA A 162 -19.86 -2.16 1.55
CA ALA A 162 -19.71 -3.57 1.18
C ALA A 162 -19.86 -4.50 2.40
N ASP A 163 -21.01 -4.43 3.07
CA ASP A 163 -21.39 -5.35 4.14
C ASP A 163 -21.90 -6.69 3.61
N HIS A 164 -22.26 -6.73 2.32
CA HIS A 164 -22.68 -7.88 1.54
C HIS A 164 -22.05 -7.87 0.14
N ILE A 165 -22.35 -8.90 -0.67
CA ILE A 165 -21.97 -8.94 -2.10
C ILE A 165 -22.80 -7.89 -2.85
N LEU A 166 -22.13 -6.79 -3.25
CA LEU A 166 -22.79 -5.67 -3.92
C LEU A 166 -23.34 -6.07 -5.28
N THR A 167 -24.51 -5.54 -5.61
CA THR A 167 -25.20 -5.74 -6.90
C THR A 167 -24.79 -4.69 -7.95
N GLY A 168 -24.20 -3.56 -7.49
CA GLY A 168 -23.87 -2.40 -8.31
C GLY A 168 -25.00 -1.37 -8.40
N GLU A 169 -26.09 -1.55 -7.62
CA GLU A 169 -27.20 -0.61 -7.53
C GLU A 169 -27.22 0.17 -6.21
N GLU A 170 -26.30 -0.12 -5.29
CA GLU A 170 -26.21 0.50 -3.97
C GLU A 170 -25.83 1.98 -4.10
N GLY A 171 -26.50 2.83 -3.32
CA GLY A 171 -26.20 4.26 -3.21
C GLY A 171 -25.11 4.54 -2.18
N ASN A 172 -24.82 5.83 -2.00
CA ASN A 172 -23.87 6.29 -0.99
C ASN A 172 -24.36 5.92 0.42
N THR A 173 -23.46 5.37 1.24
CA THR A 173 -23.72 5.07 2.65
C THR A 173 -23.09 6.16 3.53
N PRO A 174 -23.81 6.69 4.54
CA PRO A 174 -23.23 7.65 5.46
C PRO A 174 -21.94 7.12 6.12
N ALA A 175 -20.89 7.93 6.16
CA ALA A 175 -19.60 7.51 6.72
C ALA A 175 -19.71 6.94 8.15
N ALA A 176 -20.63 7.46 8.97
CA ALA A 176 -20.82 6.95 10.33
C ALA A 176 -21.26 5.47 10.37
N GLU A 177 -22.10 5.04 9.43
CA GLU A 177 -22.53 3.64 9.31
C GLU A 177 -21.35 2.77 8.85
N SER A 178 -20.60 3.24 7.85
CA SER A 178 -19.41 2.54 7.37
C SER A 178 -18.34 2.40 8.46
N TRP A 179 -18.11 3.42 9.27
CA TRP A 179 -17.18 3.35 10.39
C TRP A 179 -17.65 2.36 11.48
N ALA A 180 -18.95 2.34 11.80
CA ALA A 180 -19.50 1.36 12.74
C ALA A 180 -19.31 -0.07 12.23
N PHE A 181 -19.56 -0.32 10.95
CA PHE A 181 -19.31 -1.60 10.29
C PHE A 181 -17.82 -1.99 10.39
N ILE A 182 -16.90 -1.10 10.02
CA ILE A 182 -15.45 -1.35 10.04
C ILE A 182 -14.99 -1.74 11.46
N GLU A 183 -15.40 -1.01 12.48
CA GLU A 183 -15.02 -1.32 13.85
C GLU A 183 -15.57 -2.67 14.32
N ASN A 184 -16.80 -3.02 13.97
CA ASN A 184 -17.42 -4.29 14.35
C ASN A 184 -16.73 -5.46 13.62
N GLU A 185 -16.51 -5.35 12.30
CA GLU A 185 -15.82 -6.39 11.54
C GLU A 185 -14.40 -6.66 12.07
N LEU A 186 -13.64 -5.62 12.43
CA LEU A 186 -12.29 -5.78 12.99
C LEU A 186 -12.32 -6.41 14.40
N LYS A 187 -13.29 -6.06 15.24
CA LYS A 187 -13.47 -6.68 16.57
C LYS A 187 -13.84 -8.15 16.45
N ASP A 188 -14.86 -8.45 15.64
CA ASP A 188 -15.33 -9.83 15.42
C ASP A 188 -14.22 -10.70 14.81
N ALA A 189 -13.49 -10.17 13.84
CA ALA A 189 -12.37 -10.87 13.23
C ALA A 189 -11.28 -11.21 14.26
N ALA A 190 -10.93 -10.27 15.12
CA ALA A 190 -9.89 -10.45 16.13
C ALA A 190 -10.18 -11.61 17.09
N GLU A 191 -11.44 -11.98 17.31
CA GLU A 191 -11.81 -13.11 18.18
C GLU A 191 -11.32 -14.47 17.63
N SER A 192 -11.36 -14.62 16.31
CA SER A 192 -11.04 -15.90 15.63
C SER A 192 -9.68 -15.90 14.93
N LEU A 193 -9.05 -14.72 14.75
CA LEU A 193 -7.73 -14.62 14.15
C LEU A 193 -6.64 -15.19 15.08
N PRO A 194 -5.64 -15.90 14.51
CA PRO A 194 -4.48 -16.33 15.26
C PRO A 194 -3.67 -15.12 15.73
N SER A 195 -3.03 -15.30 16.87
CA SER A 195 -2.08 -14.30 17.38
C SER A 195 -0.73 -14.46 16.70
N LYS A 196 0.05 -13.37 16.53
CA LYS A 196 1.40 -13.42 15.95
C LYS A 196 2.26 -14.48 16.67
N GLY A 197 2.93 -15.31 15.87
CA GLY A 197 3.77 -16.41 16.38
C GLY A 197 2.99 -17.65 16.83
N SER A 198 1.68 -17.73 16.60
CA SER A 198 0.85 -18.88 16.98
C SER A 198 -0.27 -19.14 15.98
N VAL A 199 -0.09 -20.15 15.17
CA VAL A 199 -1.16 -20.69 14.30
C VAL A 199 -1.34 -22.16 14.64
N ASN A 200 -2.38 -22.52 15.40
CA ASN A 200 -2.73 -23.91 15.76
C ASN A 200 -1.54 -24.75 16.27
N GLY A 201 -0.62 -24.13 17.02
CA GLY A 201 0.60 -24.79 17.50
C GLY A 201 1.70 -24.94 16.44
N GLN A 202 1.50 -24.38 15.25
CA GLN A 202 2.52 -24.26 14.19
C GLN A 202 3.16 -22.87 14.23
N THR A 203 4.32 -22.73 13.59
CA THR A 203 4.91 -21.42 13.31
C THR A 203 3.96 -20.57 12.46
N GLU A 204 4.00 -19.27 12.66
CA GLU A 204 3.22 -18.28 11.89
C GLU A 204 3.27 -18.61 10.39
N ILE A 205 2.09 -18.64 9.74
CA ILE A 205 2.03 -18.65 8.28
C ILE A 205 2.25 -17.22 7.85
N GLY A 206 3.42 -16.94 7.30
CA GLY A 206 3.82 -15.61 6.87
C GLY A 206 2.80 -14.96 5.94
N GLY A 207 2.68 -13.64 6.01
CA GLY A 207 1.79 -12.85 5.17
C GLY A 207 0.31 -12.87 5.54
N ARG A 208 -0.16 -13.76 6.41
CA ARG A 208 -1.57 -13.80 6.84
C ARG A 208 -1.84 -12.80 7.97
N ILE A 209 -3.02 -12.16 7.93
CA ILE A 209 -3.42 -11.19 8.95
C ILE A 209 -3.61 -11.84 10.31
N THR A 210 -3.12 -11.16 11.36
CA THR A 210 -3.17 -11.65 12.74
C THR A 210 -4.18 -10.87 13.58
N ARG A 211 -4.49 -11.38 14.78
CA ARG A 211 -5.33 -10.69 15.76
C ARG A 211 -4.81 -9.30 16.09
N GLU A 212 -3.53 -9.18 16.33
CA GLU A 212 -2.90 -7.90 16.65
C GLU A 212 -2.95 -6.94 15.47
N ALA A 213 -2.87 -7.42 14.23
CA ALA A 213 -3.05 -6.60 13.05
C ALA A 213 -4.49 -6.06 12.96
N ALA A 214 -5.51 -6.87 13.22
CA ALA A 214 -6.90 -6.40 13.26
C ALA A 214 -7.09 -5.31 14.33
N TYR A 215 -6.52 -5.45 15.52
CA TYR A 215 -6.56 -4.41 16.55
C TYR A 215 -5.74 -3.16 16.20
N ALA A 216 -4.63 -3.29 15.51
CA ALA A 216 -3.85 -2.15 15.05
C ALA A 216 -4.66 -1.29 14.06
N TYR A 217 -5.37 -1.93 13.12
CA TYR A 217 -6.28 -1.26 12.21
C TYR A 217 -7.54 -0.70 12.91
N LEU A 218 -8.07 -1.40 13.91
CA LEU A 218 -9.15 -0.86 14.75
C LEU A 218 -8.72 0.43 15.45
N GLY A 219 -7.55 0.45 16.08
CA GLY A 219 -7.01 1.66 16.70
C GLY A 219 -6.79 2.79 15.70
N LYS A 220 -6.33 2.49 14.48
CA LYS A 220 -6.20 3.45 13.38
C LYS A 220 -7.57 4.00 12.92
N ALA A 221 -8.60 3.16 12.84
CA ALA A 221 -9.98 3.56 12.52
C ALA A 221 -10.58 4.47 13.61
N GLN A 222 -10.33 4.15 14.87
CA GLN A 222 -10.75 4.97 16.02
C GLN A 222 -10.03 6.32 16.05
N LEU A 223 -8.72 6.34 15.76
CA LEU A 223 -7.92 7.56 15.66
C LEU A 223 -8.45 8.49 14.56
N TRP A 224 -8.80 7.96 13.40
CA TRP A 224 -9.42 8.73 12.31
C TRP A 224 -10.71 9.41 12.76
N GLN A 225 -11.53 8.71 13.52
CA GLN A 225 -12.80 9.22 14.04
C GLN A 225 -12.63 10.14 15.26
N LYS A 226 -11.39 10.43 15.67
CA LYS A 226 -11.08 11.21 16.89
C LYS A 226 -11.57 10.56 18.19
N LYS A 227 -11.76 9.25 18.20
CA LYS A 227 -12.04 8.43 19.38
C LYS A 227 -10.73 8.12 20.11
N TYR A 228 -10.07 9.17 20.59
CA TYR A 228 -8.69 9.10 21.07
C TYR A 228 -8.51 8.19 22.31
N ALA A 229 -9.48 8.20 23.21
CA ALA A 229 -9.42 7.33 24.39
C ALA A 229 -9.50 5.85 24.01
N GLU A 230 -10.43 5.50 23.14
CA GLU A 230 -10.59 4.14 22.62
C GLU A 230 -9.37 3.71 21.80
N ALA A 231 -8.86 4.59 20.93
CA ALA A 231 -7.68 4.31 20.12
C ALA A 231 -6.45 4.02 20.99
N ALA A 232 -6.19 4.85 22.02
CA ALA A 232 -5.09 4.62 22.95
C ALA A 232 -5.22 3.28 23.68
N GLN A 233 -6.40 2.96 24.19
CA GLN A 233 -6.66 1.68 24.88
C GLN A 233 -6.52 0.48 23.93
N THR A 234 -7.09 0.55 22.74
CA THR A 234 -7.03 -0.52 21.75
C THR A 234 -5.59 -0.83 21.36
N LEU A 235 -4.83 0.20 20.95
CA LEU A 235 -3.44 0.04 20.52
C LEU A 235 -2.54 -0.45 21.67
N TYR A 236 -2.73 0.10 22.87
CA TYR A 236 -1.94 -0.34 24.02
C TYR A 236 -2.26 -1.78 24.43
N ASN A 237 -3.52 -2.07 24.73
CA ASN A 237 -3.89 -3.35 25.35
C ASN A 237 -3.72 -4.55 24.40
N HIS A 238 -4.02 -4.36 23.11
CA HIS A 238 -4.11 -5.47 22.17
C HIS A 238 -2.91 -5.58 21.23
N VAL A 239 -2.02 -4.58 21.18
CA VAL A 239 -0.82 -4.62 20.34
C VAL A 239 0.42 -4.41 21.20
N ILE A 240 0.58 -3.25 21.83
CA ILE A 240 1.82 -2.84 22.52
C ILE A 240 2.08 -3.75 23.74
N ALA A 241 1.10 -3.89 24.62
CA ALA A 241 1.24 -4.69 25.86
C ALA A 241 1.41 -6.19 25.63
N THR A 242 1.20 -6.68 24.41
CA THR A 242 1.47 -8.09 24.08
C THR A 242 2.95 -8.44 24.12
N GLY A 243 3.84 -7.45 23.97
CA GLY A 243 5.29 -7.64 23.93
C GLY A 243 5.80 -8.41 22.71
N LYS A 244 4.97 -8.61 21.67
CA LYS A 244 5.31 -9.39 20.48
C LYS A 244 6.02 -8.58 19.42
N TYR A 245 5.95 -7.27 19.52
CA TYR A 245 6.47 -6.33 18.55
C TYR A 245 7.59 -5.47 19.13
N ALA A 246 8.56 -5.18 18.28
CA ALA A 246 9.68 -4.29 18.61
C ALA A 246 10.17 -3.62 17.32
N LEU A 247 10.72 -2.42 17.43
CA LEU A 247 11.37 -1.76 16.30
C LEU A 247 12.64 -2.51 15.90
N VAL A 248 12.90 -2.63 14.61
CA VAL A 248 14.18 -3.11 14.08
C VAL A 248 15.26 -2.11 14.47
N ALA A 249 16.38 -2.60 14.97
CA ALA A 249 17.43 -1.75 15.54
C ALA A 249 18.12 -0.82 14.50
N ASP A 250 18.33 -1.33 13.29
CA ASP A 250 18.95 -0.57 12.20
C ASP A 250 17.91 -0.22 11.14
N PHE A 251 17.61 1.07 11.01
CA PHE A 251 16.66 1.58 10.02
C PHE A 251 17.05 1.23 8.57
N ASN A 252 18.34 1.15 8.27
CA ASN A 252 18.82 0.87 6.92
C ASN A 252 18.43 -0.57 6.45
N THR A 253 18.26 -1.49 7.40
CA THR A 253 17.90 -2.87 7.08
C THR A 253 16.37 -3.08 7.01
N LEU A 254 15.59 -2.10 7.42
CA LEU A 254 14.14 -2.18 7.56
C LEU A 254 13.44 -2.70 6.30
N ASN A 255 13.92 -2.27 5.14
CA ASN A 255 13.32 -2.60 3.85
C ASN A 255 14.16 -3.62 3.05
N THR A 256 14.67 -4.64 3.71
CA THR A 256 15.38 -5.77 3.08
C THR A 256 14.71 -7.08 3.46
N SER A 257 14.87 -8.13 2.64
CA SER A 257 14.32 -9.45 2.94
C SER A 257 14.85 -10.06 4.25
N ALA A 258 15.96 -9.56 4.79
CA ALA A 258 16.44 -9.95 6.11
C ALA A 258 15.48 -9.57 7.25
N ASN A 259 14.57 -8.65 7.02
CA ASN A 259 13.55 -8.21 7.98
C ASN A 259 12.13 -8.66 7.62
N ASP A 260 11.98 -9.53 6.63
CA ASP A 260 10.69 -10.16 6.37
C ASP A 260 10.21 -10.91 7.60
N PHE A 261 8.95 -10.76 7.95
CA PHE A 261 8.32 -11.29 9.17
C PHE A 261 8.97 -10.84 10.49
N SER A 262 9.71 -9.73 10.47
CA SER A 262 10.37 -9.21 11.67
C SER A 262 9.39 -8.80 12.76
N SER A 263 9.94 -8.54 13.96
CA SER A 263 9.15 -8.02 15.09
C SER A 263 8.54 -6.63 14.83
N GLU A 264 8.99 -5.90 13.82
CA GLU A 264 8.44 -4.59 13.47
C GLU A 264 7.22 -4.68 12.54
N ASN A 265 7.10 -5.74 11.74
CA ASN A 265 6.00 -5.87 10.80
C ASN A 265 4.73 -6.35 11.50
N ILE A 266 3.70 -5.50 11.50
CA ILE A 266 2.37 -5.83 12.02
C ILE A 266 1.64 -6.75 11.05
N TRP A 267 1.68 -6.39 9.76
CA TRP A 267 1.18 -7.17 8.64
C TRP A 267 1.93 -6.78 7.40
N GLU A 268 2.29 -7.76 6.58
CA GLU A 268 3.08 -7.57 5.37
C GLU A 268 2.67 -8.52 4.25
N TYR A 269 2.90 -8.09 3.02
CA TYR A 269 2.80 -8.96 1.85
C TYR A 269 3.99 -9.91 1.81
N ASP A 270 3.69 -11.18 1.59
CA ASP A 270 4.68 -12.25 1.41
C ASP A 270 5.00 -12.42 -0.08
N PHE A 271 6.23 -12.09 -0.46
CA PHE A 271 6.73 -12.27 -1.83
C PHE A 271 7.61 -13.52 -1.91
N SER A 272 7.43 -14.30 -2.98
CA SER A 272 8.19 -15.51 -3.20
C SER A 272 9.62 -15.24 -3.66
N ASP A 273 10.55 -16.07 -3.22
CA ASP A 273 11.91 -16.14 -3.75
C ASP A 273 12.03 -17.02 -5.02
N GLU A 274 10.95 -17.69 -5.44
CA GLU A 274 10.88 -18.41 -6.71
C GLU A 274 10.59 -17.43 -7.86
N ALA A 275 11.51 -17.29 -8.81
CA ALA A 275 11.41 -16.33 -9.92
C ALA A 275 10.11 -16.44 -10.72
N ALA A 276 9.59 -17.66 -10.93
CA ALA A 276 8.34 -17.87 -11.66
C ALA A 276 7.12 -17.34 -10.92
N VAL A 277 7.10 -17.46 -9.58
CA VAL A 277 6.03 -16.94 -8.71
C VAL A 277 6.21 -15.43 -8.50
N ALA A 278 7.42 -14.96 -8.21
CA ALA A 278 7.74 -13.55 -8.06
C ALA A 278 7.34 -12.74 -9.30
N LYS A 279 7.50 -13.29 -10.49
CA LYS A 279 7.02 -12.68 -11.74
C LYS A 279 5.53 -12.36 -11.73
N SER A 280 4.72 -13.22 -11.15
CA SER A 280 3.27 -13.01 -11.05
C SER A 280 2.88 -12.03 -9.93
N GLN A 281 3.73 -11.88 -8.93
CA GLN A 281 3.47 -11.06 -7.74
C GLN A 281 3.95 -9.62 -7.88
N ASP A 282 5.17 -9.41 -8.37
CA ASP A 282 5.83 -8.08 -8.31
C ASP A 282 5.75 -7.28 -9.61
N GLY A 283 5.56 -7.92 -10.74
CA GLY A 283 5.37 -7.22 -12.00
C GLY A 283 6.39 -6.14 -12.35
N CYS A 284 7.65 -6.25 -11.97
CA CYS A 284 8.70 -5.27 -12.25
C CYS A 284 8.51 -3.87 -11.63
N PHE A 285 7.55 -3.67 -10.70
CA PHE A 285 7.31 -2.35 -10.12
C PHE A 285 8.51 -1.86 -9.29
N ASP A 286 9.24 -2.77 -8.65
CA ASP A 286 10.48 -2.45 -7.92
C ASP A 286 11.65 -2.13 -8.85
N LEU A 287 11.61 -2.54 -10.13
CA LEU A 287 12.60 -2.10 -11.12
C LEU A 287 12.64 -0.57 -11.27
N ALA A 288 11.51 0.10 -11.03
CA ALA A 288 11.42 1.55 -11.00
C ALA A 288 12.12 2.18 -9.79
N CYS A 289 12.58 1.37 -8.83
CA CYS A 289 13.10 1.82 -7.54
C CYS A 289 14.48 1.23 -7.22
N PHE A 290 15.36 1.03 -8.20
CA PHE A 290 16.70 0.48 -7.96
C PHE A 290 17.64 1.43 -7.21
N SER A 291 18.42 0.83 -6.31
CA SER A 291 19.54 1.48 -5.65
C SER A 291 20.70 1.73 -6.61
N PRO A 292 21.47 2.82 -6.42
CA PRO A 292 22.76 3.03 -7.11
C PRO A 292 23.78 1.89 -6.92
N ASP A 293 23.62 1.03 -5.91
CA ASP A 293 24.48 -0.14 -5.68
C ASP A 293 24.40 -1.18 -6.81
N LEU A 294 23.45 -1.06 -7.72
CA LEU A 294 23.32 -1.88 -8.91
C LEU A 294 24.31 -1.48 -10.03
N GLY A 295 25.49 -1.00 -9.69
CA GLY A 295 26.55 -0.72 -10.62
C GLY A 295 26.86 -1.84 -11.61
N TYR A 296 26.65 -3.08 -11.24
CA TYR A 296 26.78 -4.25 -12.12
C TYR A 296 25.77 -4.23 -13.28
N TYR A 297 24.55 -3.77 -13.05
CA TYR A 297 23.52 -3.74 -14.08
C TYR A 297 23.63 -2.51 -14.98
N SER A 298 24.19 -1.43 -14.48
CA SER A 298 24.37 -0.21 -15.27
C SER A 298 25.41 -0.37 -16.38
N THR A 299 26.42 -1.25 -16.26
CA THR A 299 27.39 -1.53 -17.34
C THR A 299 26.76 -2.19 -18.55
N THR A 300 25.82 -3.10 -18.33
CA THR A 300 25.18 -3.86 -19.39
C THR A 300 23.94 -3.12 -19.94
N TYR A 301 23.33 -2.26 -19.12
CA TYR A 301 21.99 -1.69 -19.37
C TYR A 301 21.88 -0.18 -19.10
N GLY A 302 22.98 0.53 -19.09
CA GLY A 302 23.28 1.89 -18.63
C GLY A 302 22.24 3.01 -18.74
N SER A 303 21.30 2.96 -19.67
CA SER A 303 20.23 3.96 -19.75
C SER A 303 18.93 3.52 -19.07
N LEU A 304 18.72 2.22 -18.86
CA LEU A 304 17.46 1.67 -18.38
C LEU A 304 17.21 1.98 -16.90
N LEU A 305 18.25 1.92 -16.08
CA LEU A 305 18.15 2.09 -14.61
C LEU A 305 17.79 3.50 -14.17
N MET A 306 18.10 4.52 -15.00
CA MET A 306 17.77 5.91 -14.70
C MET A 306 16.45 6.36 -15.35
N THR A 307 15.96 5.63 -16.35
CA THR A 307 14.75 5.98 -17.10
C THR A 307 13.49 5.40 -16.47
N PHE A 308 13.60 4.30 -15.75
CA PHE A 308 12.47 3.65 -15.08
C PHE A 308 12.19 4.16 -13.67
N GLY A 309 12.89 5.17 -13.19
CA GLY A 309 12.53 5.88 -11.96
C GLY A 309 11.15 6.52 -12.06
N MET A 310 10.12 5.70 -12.28
CA MET A 310 8.71 6.10 -12.15
C MET A 310 8.35 6.28 -10.67
N GLY A 311 9.35 6.34 -9.82
CA GLY A 311 9.20 6.57 -8.41
C GLY A 311 8.68 7.98 -8.10
N ALA A 312 7.95 8.10 -7.01
CA ALA A 312 7.75 9.37 -6.37
C ALA A 312 9.10 9.81 -5.80
N TYR A 313 9.92 10.49 -6.63
CA TYR A 313 11.18 11.07 -6.16
C TYR A 313 10.91 12.00 -4.99
N PRO A 314 11.76 12.01 -3.94
CA PRO A 314 11.61 12.95 -2.84
C PRO A 314 11.59 14.38 -3.34
N SER A 315 10.68 15.19 -2.81
CA SER A 315 10.71 16.63 -3.06
C SER A 315 11.89 17.27 -2.33
N LYS A 316 12.36 18.41 -2.85
CA LYS A 316 13.37 19.20 -2.15
C LYS A 316 12.86 19.68 -0.79
N GLU A 317 11.59 20.00 -0.68
CA GLU A 317 10.95 20.38 0.58
C GLU A 317 11.04 19.26 1.61
N PHE A 318 10.78 18.01 1.20
CA PHE A 318 10.95 16.86 2.09
C PHE A 318 12.43 16.61 2.42
N ALA A 319 13.34 16.75 1.46
CA ALA A 319 14.76 16.60 1.70
C ALA A 319 15.29 17.67 2.68
N ASP A 320 14.88 18.93 2.54
CA ASP A 320 15.22 20.03 3.46
C ASP A 320 14.63 19.79 4.86
N PHE A 321 13.40 19.25 4.94
CA PHE A 321 12.80 18.84 6.21
C PHE A 321 13.64 17.75 6.87
N MET A 322 14.02 16.70 6.18
CA MET A 322 14.85 15.61 6.70
C MET A 322 16.23 16.12 7.14
N ALA A 323 16.84 17.00 6.34
CA ALA A 323 18.13 17.63 6.66
C ALA A 323 18.09 18.52 7.92
N THR A 324 16.91 18.95 8.34
CA THR A 324 16.71 19.70 9.59
C THR A 324 16.31 18.79 10.74
N HIS A 325 15.36 17.90 10.52
CA HIS A 325 14.75 17.06 11.54
C HIS A 325 15.64 15.88 11.95
N ASP A 326 16.30 15.25 10.97
CA ASP A 326 17.06 14.01 11.15
C ASP A 326 18.59 14.23 11.21
N MET A 327 19.01 15.41 11.65
CA MET A 327 20.44 15.68 11.93
C MET A 327 20.76 15.46 13.39
N THR A 328 21.89 14.82 13.62
CA THR A 328 22.48 14.58 14.95
C THR A 328 23.76 15.41 15.12
N ALA A 329 24.30 15.44 16.31
CA ALA A 329 25.58 16.11 16.58
C ALA A 329 26.77 15.55 15.76
N THR A 330 26.64 14.32 15.27
CA THR A 330 27.66 13.62 14.49
C THR A 330 27.37 13.55 12.99
N GLY A 331 26.29 14.14 12.53
CA GLY A 331 25.85 14.13 11.12
C GLY A 331 24.43 13.63 10.92
N ALA A 332 24.13 13.16 9.71
CA ALA A 332 22.82 12.61 9.38
C ALA A 332 22.50 11.37 10.22
N SER A 333 21.24 11.23 10.61
CA SER A 333 20.73 10.04 11.31
C SER A 333 20.76 8.79 10.41
N SER A 334 20.69 7.60 11.00
CA SER A 334 20.56 6.35 10.23
C SER A 334 19.27 6.35 9.41
N ARG A 335 18.19 6.95 9.93
CA ARG A 335 16.93 7.09 9.22
C ARG A 335 17.05 8.03 8.02
N TYR A 336 17.76 9.16 8.13
CA TYR A 336 18.01 10.03 6.98
C TYR A 336 18.67 9.25 5.84
N ALA A 337 19.80 8.58 6.13
CA ALA A 337 20.54 7.80 5.14
C ALA A 337 19.71 6.64 4.55
N GLY A 338 18.86 6.00 5.36
CA GLY A 338 17.97 4.95 4.93
C GLY A 338 16.68 5.44 4.24
N THR A 339 16.45 6.75 4.16
CA THR A 339 15.25 7.33 3.58
C THR A 339 15.49 7.94 2.21
N LEU A 340 16.52 8.76 2.05
CA LEU A 340 16.81 9.45 0.79
C LEU A 340 18.31 9.66 0.58
N GLY A 341 18.69 9.84 -0.68
CA GLY A 341 20.03 10.20 -1.10
C GLY A 341 20.00 11.25 -2.21
N ASP A 342 21.13 11.88 -2.48
CA ASP A 342 21.28 12.80 -3.61
C ASP A 342 22.03 12.12 -4.77
N TYR A 343 21.63 12.46 -6.00
CA TYR A 343 22.22 11.89 -7.21
C TYR A 343 23.70 12.20 -7.39
N PRO A 344 24.20 13.42 -7.14
CA PRO A 344 25.62 13.69 -7.24
C PRO A 344 26.48 12.77 -6.39
N THR A 345 26.13 12.56 -5.12
CA THR A 345 26.86 11.68 -4.21
C THR A 345 26.75 10.22 -4.63
N ALA A 346 25.55 9.76 -5.00
CA ALA A 346 25.33 8.39 -5.45
C ALA A 346 26.18 8.06 -6.69
N LEU A 347 26.22 8.96 -7.66
CA LEU A 347 26.98 8.76 -8.90
C LEU A 347 28.49 8.73 -8.69
N MET A 348 29.01 9.38 -7.66
CA MET A 348 30.43 9.28 -7.30
C MET A 348 30.84 7.87 -6.87
N SER A 349 29.92 7.10 -6.32
CA SER A 349 30.17 5.69 -5.93
C SER A 349 29.96 4.69 -7.08
N VAL A 350 29.24 5.09 -8.16
CA VAL A 350 28.82 4.20 -9.28
C VAL A 350 29.52 4.56 -10.60
N VAL A 351 30.53 5.38 -10.58
CA VAL A 351 31.20 6.10 -11.66
C VAL A 351 31.58 5.32 -12.92
N ALA A 352 31.79 4.03 -12.83
CA ALA A 352 32.30 3.27 -13.99
C ALA A 352 31.28 3.11 -15.14
N TYR A 353 30.04 3.55 -14.99
CA TYR A 353 28.93 2.99 -15.77
C TYR A 353 28.14 3.97 -16.62
N PHE A 354 28.24 5.28 -16.40
CA PHE A 354 27.59 6.27 -17.26
C PHE A 354 28.52 6.74 -18.36
N THR A 355 28.18 6.42 -19.58
CA THR A 355 29.00 6.78 -20.75
C THR A 355 28.52 8.04 -21.47
N THR A 356 27.34 8.58 -21.15
CA THR A 356 26.77 9.75 -21.83
C THR A 356 26.20 10.75 -20.84
N PHE A 357 26.77 11.95 -20.81
CA PHE A 357 26.26 13.13 -20.13
C PHE A 357 26.11 14.29 -21.13
N PRO A 358 25.20 15.24 -20.91
CA PRO A 358 24.27 15.37 -19.78
C PRO A 358 23.10 14.39 -19.84
N TYR A 359 22.55 14.06 -18.68
CA TYR A 359 21.40 13.17 -18.50
C TYR A 359 20.28 13.89 -17.77
N SER A 360 19.03 13.77 -18.24
CA SER A 360 17.89 14.47 -17.66
C SER A 360 16.88 13.48 -17.05
N ILE A 361 16.46 13.74 -15.82
CA ILE A 361 15.46 12.96 -15.09
C ILE A 361 14.23 13.84 -14.88
N SER A 362 13.12 13.44 -15.47
CA SER A 362 11.84 14.13 -15.29
C SER A 362 11.26 13.88 -13.89
N ASN A 363 10.52 14.86 -13.36
CA ASN A 363 9.87 14.83 -12.04
C ASN A 363 10.86 14.60 -10.88
N CYS A 364 12.09 15.07 -11.03
CA CYS A 364 13.17 14.89 -10.07
C CYS A 364 13.77 16.24 -9.65
N GLN A 365 14.04 16.37 -8.36
CA GLN A 365 14.69 17.56 -7.76
C GLN A 365 16.10 17.27 -7.22
N GLY A 366 16.79 16.29 -7.80
CA GLY A 366 18.16 15.93 -7.44
C GLY A 366 18.29 14.86 -6.36
N TYR A 367 17.17 14.39 -5.82
CA TYR A 367 17.11 13.36 -4.79
C TYR A 367 16.48 12.08 -5.34
N TYR A 368 16.85 10.95 -4.74
CA TYR A 368 16.22 9.66 -4.97
C TYR A 368 15.80 9.02 -3.64
N ARG A 369 14.81 8.15 -3.70
CA ARG A 369 14.32 7.42 -2.55
C ARG A 369 15.25 6.24 -2.25
N VAL A 370 15.75 6.14 -1.03
CA VAL A 370 16.50 4.98 -0.51
C VAL A 370 15.53 4.00 0.14
N LYS A 371 14.60 4.51 0.96
CA LYS A 371 13.62 3.69 1.64
C LYS A 371 12.74 2.94 0.64
N GLY A 372 12.70 1.62 0.77
CA GLY A 372 11.93 0.75 -0.11
C GLY A 372 12.62 0.43 -1.43
N LEU A 373 13.90 0.80 -1.64
CA LEU A 373 14.69 0.30 -2.76
C LEU A 373 14.98 -1.19 -2.58
N THR A 374 14.94 -1.91 -3.71
CA THR A 374 15.36 -3.30 -3.72
C THR A 374 16.87 -3.39 -3.80
N VAL A 375 17.50 -4.03 -2.83
CA VAL A 375 18.95 -4.31 -2.83
C VAL A 375 19.23 -5.54 -3.70
N THR A 376 20.47 -5.65 -4.19
CA THR A 376 20.88 -6.74 -5.10
C THR A 376 20.57 -8.14 -4.54
N GLY A 377 20.73 -8.34 -3.22
CA GLY A 377 20.45 -9.62 -2.55
C GLY A 377 18.97 -10.01 -2.50
N ASP A 378 18.07 -9.07 -2.75
CA ASP A 378 16.63 -9.28 -2.76
C ASP A 378 16.06 -9.48 -4.15
N LEU A 379 16.90 -9.42 -5.20
CA LEU A 379 16.47 -9.66 -6.57
C LEU A 379 16.39 -11.15 -6.88
N VAL A 380 15.32 -11.53 -7.56
CA VAL A 380 15.14 -12.87 -8.16
C VAL A 380 14.86 -12.75 -9.65
N GLY A 381 15.20 -13.80 -10.42
CA GLY A 381 15.05 -13.80 -11.87
C GLY A 381 16.34 -13.39 -12.59
N GLU A 382 16.25 -13.29 -13.92
CA GLU A 382 17.34 -12.91 -14.81
C GLU A 382 16.90 -11.73 -15.69
N PHE A 383 17.87 -10.89 -16.05
CA PHE A 383 17.60 -9.76 -16.96
C PHE A 383 16.88 -10.23 -18.24
N PRO A 384 15.91 -9.47 -18.74
CA PRO A 384 15.41 -8.15 -18.26
C PRO A 384 14.33 -8.22 -17.18
N TYR A 385 14.05 -9.37 -16.61
CA TYR A 385 12.91 -9.64 -15.74
C TYR A 385 13.38 -9.94 -14.30
N PHE A 386 13.81 -8.88 -13.59
CA PHE A 386 14.06 -8.98 -12.16
C PHE A 386 12.79 -8.68 -11.37
N TYR A 387 12.66 -9.33 -10.23
CA TYR A 387 11.57 -9.15 -9.28
C TYR A 387 12.16 -9.05 -7.89
N SER A 388 11.50 -8.33 -6.98
CA SER A 388 11.88 -8.30 -5.59
C SER A 388 11.21 -9.44 -4.83
N LYS A 389 12.00 -10.18 -4.04
CA LYS A 389 11.47 -11.16 -3.08
C LYS A 389 11.16 -10.54 -1.73
N ARG A 390 11.51 -9.27 -1.52
CA ARG A 390 11.33 -8.56 -0.26
C ARG A 390 9.85 -8.28 -0.01
N ASN A 391 9.38 -8.60 1.20
CA ASN A 391 8.03 -8.31 1.63
C ASN A 391 7.76 -6.79 1.71
N VAL A 392 6.50 -6.42 1.58
CA VAL A 392 6.04 -5.03 1.71
C VAL A 392 5.12 -4.91 2.90
N PRO A 393 5.51 -4.18 3.95
CA PRO A 393 4.65 -3.96 5.09
C PRO A 393 3.38 -3.17 4.72
N TYR A 394 2.22 -3.66 5.14
CA TYR A 394 0.97 -2.91 5.18
C TYR A 394 0.93 -1.95 6.36
N MET A 395 1.48 -2.37 7.48
CA MET A 395 1.60 -1.59 8.69
C MET A 395 2.80 -2.07 9.51
N ARG A 396 3.55 -1.12 10.04
CA ARG A 396 4.70 -1.37 10.93
C ARG A 396 4.41 -0.94 12.36
N TYR A 397 5.14 -1.52 13.29
CA TYR A 397 5.03 -1.20 14.71
C TYR A 397 5.35 0.27 15.02
N ALA A 398 6.24 0.90 14.23
CA ALA A 398 6.48 2.34 14.31
C ALA A 398 5.19 3.16 14.11
N GLU A 399 4.33 2.79 13.14
CA GLU A 399 3.04 3.44 12.95
C GLU A 399 2.11 3.23 14.15
N VAL A 400 2.09 2.03 14.73
CA VAL A 400 1.29 1.74 15.94
C VAL A 400 1.74 2.62 17.11
N LEU A 401 3.06 2.73 17.34
CA LEU A 401 3.61 3.59 18.40
C LEU A 401 3.26 5.05 18.20
N LEU A 402 3.34 5.56 16.96
CA LEU A 402 3.02 6.95 16.63
C LEU A 402 1.51 7.21 16.68
N ASN A 403 0.66 6.25 16.27
CA ASN A 403 -0.79 6.33 16.42
C ASN A 403 -1.20 6.37 17.90
N TYR A 404 -0.54 5.55 18.72
CA TYR A 404 -0.75 5.55 20.17
C TYR A 404 -0.30 6.85 20.83
N ALA A 405 0.89 7.34 20.49
CA ALA A 405 1.40 8.62 20.98
C ALA A 405 0.46 9.78 20.63
N GLU A 406 -0.05 9.80 19.39
CA GLU A 406 -1.05 10.79 18.95
C GLU A 406 -2.35 10.68 19.73
N ALA A 407 -2.88 9.47 19.92
CA ALA A 407 -4.10 9.26 20.67
C ALA A 407 -3.97 9.77 22.11
N VAL A 408 -2.82 9.52 22.75
CA VAL A 408 -2.53 10.04 24.11
C VAL A 408 -2.39 11.57 24.10
N ALA A 409 -1.65 12.13 23.13
CA ALA A 409 -1.49 13.58 23.00
C ALA A 409 -2.83 14.32 22.85
N MET A 410 -3.80 13.66 22.22
CA MET A 410 -5.13 14.21 21.96
C MET A 410 -6.17 13.89 23.05
N GLY A 411 -5.74 13.38 24.21
CA GLY A 411 -6.60 13.17 25.39
C GLY A 411 -6.87 11.70 25.75
N GLY A 412 -6.23 10.76 25.09
CA GLY A 412 -6.20 9.36 25.52
C GLY A 412 -5.38 9.18 26.81
N THR A 413 -5.47 8.01 27.41
CA THR A 413 -4.79 7.68 28.66
C THR A 413 -3.54 6.85 28.38
N ASP A 414 -2.45 7.14 29.06
CA ASP A 414 -1.23 6.33 29.06
C ASP A 414 -1.49 4.90 29.49
N GLY A 415 -0.82 3.95 28.87
CA GLY A 415 -0.78 2.57 29.28
C GLY A 415 0.08 2.34 30.51
N ALA A 416 -0.11 1.21 31.19
CA ALA A 416 0.54 0.93 32.46
C ALA A 416 2.09 0.90 32.38
N ASN A 417 2.64 0.44 31.26
CA ASN A 417 4.09 0.23 31.10
C ASN A 417 4.72 1.07 29.98
N LEU A 418 3.93 1.85 29.25
CA LEU A 418 4.43 2.70 28.16
C LEU A 418 3.53 3.94 28.05
N SER A 419 4.10 5.12 28.27
CA SER A 419 3.40 6.39 28.00
C SER A 419 3.44 6.74 26.52
N GLY A 420 2.56 7.66 26.07
CA GLY A 420 2.60 8.19 24.71
C GLY A 420 3.93 8.87 24.39
N LEU A 421 4.53 9.59 25.36
CA LEU A 421 5.84 10.19 25.20
C LEU A 421 6.95 9.13 25.02
N GLN A 422 6.90 8.07 25.80
CA GLN A 422 7.86 6.97 25.65
C GLN A 422 7.70 6.27 24.28
N ALA A 423 6.46 6.09 23.81
CA ALA A 423 6.21 5.51 22.48
C ALA A 423 6.81 6.37 21.35
N LEU A 424 6.63 7.69 21.40
CA LEU A 424 7.29 8.63 20.49
C LEU A 424 8.81 8.50 20.56
N ASN A 425 9.36 8.46 21.78
CA ASN A 425 10.80 8.41 22.00
C ASN A 425 11.45 7.09 21.56
N LEU A 426 10.73 5.96 21.57
CA LEU A 426 11.22 4.71 20.98
C LEU A 426 11.56 4.88 19.50
N VAL A 427 10.70 5.57 18.73
CA VAL A 427 10.91 5.83 17.30
C VAL A 427 12.10 6.78 17.10
N ARG A 428 12.17 7.86 17.87
CA ARG A 428 13.26 8.85 17.81
C ARG A 428 14.63 8.26 18.15
N ILE A 429 14.70 7.49 19.24
CA ILE A 429 15.94 6.83 19.68
C ILE A 429 16.43 5.84 18.60
N ARG A 430 15.52 5.05 18.01
CA ARG A 430 15.89 4.14 16.92
C ARG A 430 16.47 4.89 15.73
N ALA A 431 15.96 6.07 15.40
CA ALA A 431 16.53 6.95 14.37
C ALA A 431 17.87 7.60 14.76
N GLY A 432 18.31 7.46 16.02
CA GLY A 432 19.51 8.09 16.55
C GLY A 432 19.31 9.53 17.00
N LEU A 433 18.06 9.96 17.18
CA LEU A 433 17.70 11.32 17.61
C LEU A 433 17.59 11.42 19.14
N ALA A 434 17.72 12.64 19.65
CA ALA A 434 17.46 12.94 21.05
C ALA A 434 15.97 12.71 21.39
N GLU A 435 15.70 12.34 22.63
CA GLU A 435 14.34 12.22 23.13
C GLU A 435 13.59 13.55 23.04
N ALA A 436 12.31 13.48 22.67
CA ALA A 436 11.39 14.60 22.81
C ALA A 436 11.16 14.90 24.31
N PRO A 437 11.20 16.17 24.72
CA PRO A 437 11.01 16.52 26.14
C PRO A 437 9.56 16.47 26.59
N SER A 438 8.62 16.49 25.64
CA SER A 438 7.18 16.47 25.89
C SER A 438 6.44 15.87 24.71
N LEU A 439 5.22 15.41 24.97
CA LEU A 439 4.32 14.94 23.92
C LEU A 439 3.59 16.14 23.30
N ASP A 440 3.91 16.45 22.04
CA ASP A 440 3.39 17.60 21.30
C ASP A 440 3.05 17.16 19.87
N MET A 441 1.91 17.61 19.35
CA MET A 441 1.49 17.29 17.98
C MET A 441 2.26 18.10 16.94
N ASP A 442 2.45 19.39 17.18
CA ASP A 442 2.78 20.38 16.15
C ASP A 442 4.21 20.90 16.22
N ASN A 443 4.97 20.52 17.24
CA ASN A 443 6.37 20.93 17.34
C ASN A 443 7.16 20.41 16.12
N LYS A 444 7.84 21.32 15.40
CA LYS A 444 8.51 20.99 14.13
C LYS A 444 9.79 20.19 14.31
N GLU A 445 10.37 20.19 15.51
CA GLU A 445 11.64 19.51 15.79
C GLU A 445 11.43 18.10 16.37
N TYR A 446 10.41 17.93 17.21
CA TYR A 446 10.16 16.66 17.91
C TYR A 446 8.69 16.25 18.01
N GLY A 447 7.79 16.98 17.37
CA GLY A 447 6.36 16.71 17.42
C GLY A 447 5.95 15.47 16.64
N ILE A 448 4.81 14.92 17.00
CA ILE A 448 4.28 13.69 16.41
C ILE A 448 4.08 13.83 14.91
N LYS A 449 3.56 14.97 14.42
CA LYS A 449 3.36 15.19 12.98
C LYS A 449 4.69 15.18 12.21
N ALA A 450 5.74 15.77 12.78
CA ALA A 450 7.07 15.77 12.18
C ALA A 450 7.69 14.35 12.20
N GLU A 451 7.59 13.66 13.32
CA GLU A 451 8.11 12.29 13.47
C GLU A 451 7.40 11.31 12.52
N ARG A 452 6.07 11.40 12.38
CA ARG A 452 5.31 10.61 11.41
C ARG A 452 5.75 10.87 9.99
N ARG A 453 5.98 12.12 9.62
CA ARG A 453 6.47 12.49 8.28
C ARG A 453 7.82 11.87 7.98
N ALA A 454 8.78 11.95 8.93
CA ALA A 454 10.11 11.38 8.76
C ALA A 454 10.09 9.84 8.72
N GLU A 455 9.34 9.23 9.65
CA GLU A 455 9.33 7.78 9.84
C GLU A 455 8.56 7.03 8.76
N LEU A 456 7.40 7.56 8.33
CA LEU A 456 6.46 6.86 7.46
C LEU A 456 6.51 7.34 6.00
N TYR A 457 7.55 8.09 5.62
CA TYR A 457 7.76 8.50 4.23
C TYR A 457 7.66 7.31 3.26
N GLY A 458 6.91 7.49 2.18
CA GLY A 458 6.74 6.49 1.14
C GLY A 458 5.82 5.31 1.49
N GLU A 459 5.17 5.33 2.67
CA GLU A 459 4.19 4.31 3.11
C GLU A 459 2.73 4.72 2.84
N GLY A 460 2.51 5.77 2.03
CA GLY A 460 1.18 6.20 1.58
C GLY A 460 0.32 6.88 2.65
N VAL A 461 0.87 7.21 3.81
CA VAL A 461 0.08 7.75 4.94
C VAL A 461 0.00 9.28 4.98
N ARG A 462 0.98 10.00 4.39
CA ARG A 462 1.10 11.46 4.54
C ARG A 462 -0.13 12.23 4.07
N PHE A 463 -0.69 11.90 2.90
CA PHE A 463 -1.90 12.55 2.39
C PHE A 463 -3.07 12.38 3.36
N ILE A 464 -3.29 11.15 3.81
CA ILE A 464 -4.35 10.79 4.77
C ILE A 464 -4.18 11.56 6.09
N ASP A 465 -2.95 11.64 6.60
CA ASP A 465 -2.63 12.38 7.83
C ASP A 465 -2.93 13.87 7.69
N LEU A 466 -2.53 14.49 6.59
CA LEU A 466 -2.78 15.91 6.33
C LEU A 466 -4.29 16.23 6.24
N VAL A 467 -5.06 15.36 5.61
CA VAL A 467 -6.52 15.51 5.51
C VAL A 467 -7.18 15.40 6.88
N ARG A 468 -6.87 14.36 7.65
CA ARG A 468 -7.51 14.15 8.96
C ARG A 468 -7.11 15.18 10.03
N TRP A 469 -5.92 15.78 9.91
CA TRP A 469 -5.48 16.88 10.80
C TRP A 469 -6.07 18.22 10.37
N GLY A 470 -6.52 18.35 9.11
CA GLY A 470 -6.99 19.61 8.53
C GLY A 470 -5.87 20.48 7.99
N ASP A 471 -4.67 19.95 7.84
CA ASP A 471 -3.46 20.66 7.38
C ASP A 471 -3.30 20.63 5.85
N ALA A 472 -4.07 19.80 5.14
CA ALA A 472 -3.89 19.55 3.71
C ALA A 472 -3.95 20.82 2.85
N ALA A 473 -4.88 21.74 3.13
CA ALA A 473 -5.02 22.97 2.37
C ALA A 473 -3.78 23.89 2.45
N THR A 474 -3.07 23.86 3.57
CA THR A 474 -1.83 24.63 3.78
C THR A 474 -0.63 23.91 3.21
N GLU A 475 -0.46 22.65 3.59
CA GLU A 475 0.73 21.85 3.26
C GLU A 475 0.80 21.48 1.77
N LEU A 476 -0.35 21.34 1.10
CA LEU A 476 -0.44 20.92 -0.30
C LEU A 476 -0.83 22.07 -1.25
N ALA A 477 -0.81 23.31 -0.76
CA ALA A 477 -1.23 24.48 -1.54
C ALA A 477 -0.47 24.63 -2.87
N ASP A 478 0.81 24.27 -2.90
CA ASP A 478 1.70 24.41 -4.05
C ASP A 478 2.01 23.07 -4.76
N CYS A 479 1.49 21.94 -4.25
CA CYS A 479 1.71 20.65 -4.87
C CYS A 479 1.26 20.61 -6.32
N GLY A 480 2.12 20.08 -7.21
CA GLY A 480 1.86 19.92 -8.63
C GLY A 480 1.77 21.18 -9.45
N LYS A 481 2.00 22.38 -8.89
CA LYS A 481 2.05 23.63 -9.66
C LYS A 481 3.30 23.74 -10.54
N GLN A 482 4.37 23.03 -10.18
CA GLN A 482 5.62 22.99 -10.90
C GLN A 482 5.96 21.57 -11.32
N ALA A 483 6.47 21.41 -12.53
CA ALA A 483 7.18 20.23 -12.98
C ALA A 483 8.68 20.48 -12.89
N TYR A 484 9.43 19.46 -12.54
CA TYR A 484 10.87 19.56 -12.35
C TYR A 484 11.61 18.60 -13.28
N THR A 485 12.79 19.03 -13.74
CA THR A 485 13.74 18.19 -14.46
C THR A 485 15.11 18.38 -13.83
N CYS A 486 15.72 17.30 -13.40
CA CYS A 486 17.07 17.30 -12.90
C CYS A 486 18.02 16.94 -14.04
N ASN A 487 18.90 17.87 -14.41
CA ASN A 487 19.93 17.68 -15.41
C ASN A 487 21.24 17.32 -14.73
N ILE A 488 21.71 16.10 -14.92
CA ILE A 488 22.96 15.62 -14.36
C ILE A 488 24.07 15.80 -15.38
N SER A 489 25.16 16.45 -14.97
CA SER A 489 26.35 16.66 -15.77
C SER A 489 27.59 16.20 -15.00
N GLN A 490 28.62 15.77 -15.73
CA GLN A 490 29.91 15.46 -15.14
C GLN A 490 30.65 16.76 -14.80
N GLY A 491 31.13 16.86 -13.55
CA GLY A 491 31.95 17.93 -13.07
C GLY A 491 33.44 17.62 -13.19
N GLU A 492 34.24 18.38 -12.48
CA GLU A 492 35.70 18.18 -12.43
C GLU A 492 36.05 16.86 -11.70
N LYS A 493 37.19 16.28 -12.08
CA LYS A 493 37.69 15.12 -11.35
C LYS A 493 38.36 15.56 -10.04
N VAL A 494 38.15 14.77 -9.01
CA VAL A 494 38.79 14.93 -7.70
C VAL A 494 39.63 13.71 -7.37
N THR A 495 40.78 13.94 -6.75
CA THR A 495 41.65 12.84 -6.30
C THR A 495 41.33 12.49 -4.86
N ILE A 496 40.87 11.25 -4.63
CA ILE A 496 40.64 10.72 -3.28
C ILE A 496 41.87 9.87 -2.88
N PRO A 497 42.52 10.18 -1.74
CA PRO A 497 43.64 9.38 -1.25
C PRO A 497 43.28 7.91 -1.11
N GLY A 498 44.07 7.03 -1.72
CA GLY A 498 43.83 5.57 -1.71
C GLY A 498 42.83 5.05 -2.73
N VAL A 499 42.07 5.91 -3.43
CA VAL A 499 41.09 5.52 -4.46
C VAL A 499 41.53 5.96 -5.86
N GLY A 500 42.16 7.13 -5.98
CA GLY A 500 42.57 7.72 -7.25
C GLY A 500 41.68 8.88 -7.70
N GLU A 501 41.70 9.19 -9.02
CA GLU A 501 40.82 10.21 -9.60
C GLU A 501 39.42 9.66 -9.83
N ILE A 502 38.44 10.35 -9.27
CA ILE A 502 37.02 10.10 -9.52
C ILE A 502 36.34 11.33 -10.12
N ALA A 503 35.35 11.14 -10.97
CA ALA A 503 34.55 12.25 -11.49
C ALA A 503 33.59 12.74 -10.40
N THR A 504 33.39 14.05 -10.36
CA THR A 504 32.25 14.63 -9.63
C THR A 504 31.05 14.80 -10.56
N TYR A 505 29.89 14.99 -9.99
CA TYR A 505 28.65 15.19 -10.74
C TYR A 505 27.89 16.41 -10.19
N ASN A 506 27.22 17.11 -11.09
CA ASN A 506 26.35 18.23 -10.75
C ASN A 506 24.91 17.87 -11.09
N ALA A 507 23.98 18.31 -10.27
CA ALA A 507 22.56 18.22 -10.53
C ALA A 507 22.00 19.64 -10.66
N ASP A 508 21.60 20.02 -11.87
CA ASP A 508 20.95 21.29 -12.15
C ASP A 508 19.44 21.05 -12.31
N VAL A 509 18.66 21.63 -11.40
CA VAL A 509 17.21 21.45 -11.37
C VAL A 509 16.53 22.64 -12.02
N VAL A 510 15.83 22.37 -13.11
CA VAL A 510 14.98 23.35 -13.80
C VAL A 510 13.52 23.04 -13.52
N SER A 511 12.70 24.09 -13.43
CA SER A 511 11.26 23.95 -13.21
C SER A 511 10.46 24.67 -14.28
N SER A 512 9.24 24.17 -14.53
CA SER A 512 8.25 24.79 -15.39
C SER A 512 6.86 24.71 -14.77
N THR A 513 6.03 25.71 -15.04
CA THR A 513 4.64 25.72 -14.55
C THR A 513 3.82 24.66 -15.26
N THR A 514 3.07 23.85 -14.50
CA THR A 514 2.24 22.76 -15.03
C THR A 514 0.83 23.19 -15.41
N GLY A 515 0.33 24.33 -14.90
CA GLY A 515 -1.08 24.69 -14.90
C GLY A 515 -1.89 24.00 -13.76
N GLY A 516 -1.25 23.21 -12.91
CA GLY A 516 -1.85 22.64 -11.72
C GLY A 516 -2.32 23.69 -10.72
N HIS A 517 -3.35 23.37 -9.95
CA HIS A 517 -3.99 24.33 -9.05
C HIS A 517 -3.55 24.20 -7.59
N GLY A 518 -2.87 23.11 -7.24
CA GLY A 518 -2.66 22.70 -5.85
C GLY A 518 -3.96 22.23 -5.20
N PHE A 519 -3.85 21.84 -3.95
CA PHE A 519 -4.99 21.35 -3.16
C PHE A 519 -6.06 22.45 -2.98
N LYS A 520 -7.32 22.09 -3.16
CA LYS A 520 -8.48 22.97 -2.94
C LYS A 520 -9.32 22.42 -1.79
N SER A 521 -9.40 23.19 -0.70
CA SER A 521 -10.28 22.89 0.43
C SER A 521 -11.74 22.83 0.01
N GLY A 522 -12.49 21.90 0.58
CA GLY A 522 -13.88 21.61 0.24
C GLY A 522 -14.06 20.77 -1.03
N LYS A 523 -12.96 20.35 -1.66
CA LYS A 523 -12.96 19.45 -2.82
C LYS A 523 -12.00 18.28 -2.65
N ASN A 524 -10.72 18.58 -2.44
CA ASN A 524 -9.65 17.57 -2.58
C ASN A 524 -9.38 16.75 -1.31
N GLU A 525 -10.12 17.02 -0.22
CA GLU A 525 -10.15 16.14 0.96
C GLU A 525 -10.74 14.77 0.63
N LEU A 526 -11.62 14.73 -0.38
CA LEU A 526 -12.23 13.49 -0.86
C LEU A 526 -11.96 13.32 -2.36
N PHE A 527 -11.73 12.10 -2.76
CA PHE A 527 -11.67 11.74 -4.17
C PHE A 527 -13.07 11.78 -4.80
N PRO A 528 -13.17 12.04 -6.10
CA PRO A 528 -14.44 11.90 -6.79
C PRO A 528 -14.88 10.43 -6.83
N ILE A 529 -16.19 10.20 -6.76
CA ILE A 529 -16.74 8.94 -7.22
C ILE A 529 -16.41 8.82 -8.71
N PRO A 530 -15.78 7.71 -9.17
CA PRO A 530 -15.34 7.60 -10.55
C PRO A 530 -16.49 7.82 -11.54
N ALA A 531 -16.23 8.58 -12.60
CA ALA A 531 -17.26 8.93 -13.57
C ALA A 531 -17.88 7.70 -14.26
N SER A 532 -17.09 6.63 -14.47
CA SER A 532 -17.57 5.34 -14.99
C SER A 532 -18.65 4.74 -14.10
N ASP A 533 -18.37 4.67 -12.80
CA ASP A 533 -19.27 4.02 -11.82
C ASP A 533 -20.53 4.85 -11.62
N LYS A 534 -20.37 6.18 -11.51
CA LYS A 534 -21.51 7.10 -11.42
C LYS A 534 -22.44 7.03 -12.64
N ASN A 535 -21.87 6.89 -13.82
CA ASN A 535 -22.66 6.78 -15.06
C ASN A 535 -23.43 5.44 -15.15
N THR A 536 -22.87 4.38 -14.58
CA THR A 536 -23.49 3.06 -14.57
C THR A 536 -24.52 2.93 -13.45
N ASN A 537 -24.24 3.52 -12.27
CA ASN A 537 -25.14 3.48 -11.12
C ASN A 537 -25.72 4.87 -10.81
N PRO A 538 -26.97 5.17 -11.18
CA PRO A 538 -27.60 6.47 -10.96
C PRO A 538 -27.86 6.80 -9.47
N ASN A 539 -27.80 5.80 -8.58
CA ASN A 539 -27.99 5.99 -7.13
C ASN A 539 -26.76 6.61 -6.45
N LEU A 540 -25.63 6.67 -7.14
CA LEU A 540 -24.43 7.32 -6.64
C LEU A 540 -24.52 8.84 -6.74
N THR A 541 -24.17 9.53 -5.67
CA THR A 541 -24.05 10.99 -5.61
C THR A 541 -22.58 11.38 -5.53
N GLN A 542 -22.16 12.34 -6.35
CA GLN A 542 -20.79 12.80 -6.42
C GLN A 542 -20.38 13.59 -5.17
N ASN A 543 -19.11 13.53 -4.82
CA ASN A 543 -18.53 14.31 -3.73
C ASN A 543 -18.52 15.82 -4.04
N PRO A 544 -18.53 16.68 -3.01
CA PRO A 544 -18.54 18.13 -3.19
C PRO A 544 -17.37 18.63 -4.06
N GLY A 545 -17.66 19.54 -4.95
CA GLY A 545 -16.65 20.18 -5.81
C GLY A 545 -16.21 19.39 -7.05
N TRP A 546 -16.73 18.15 -7.22
CA TRP A 546 -16.40 17.26 -8.34
C TRP A 546 -17.50 17.18 -9.41
#